data_cf718fe170a6f2ec9173b80171c08394
#
_entry.id   cf718fe170a6f2ec9173b80171c08394
#
_cell.length_a   1.000
_cell.length_b   1.000
_cell.length_c   1.000
_cell.angle_alpha   90.00
_cell.angle_beta   90.00
_cell.angle_gamma   90.00
#
_symmetry.space_group_name_H-M   'P 1'
#
loop_
_entity.id
_entity.type
_entity.pdbx_description
1 polymer ?
#
loop_
_entity_poly.entity_id
_entity_poly.type
_entity_poly.pdbx_seq_one_letter_code
_entity_poly.pdbx_strand_id
1 'polypeptide(L)'
;MFLMKKLLSDRSWHLLTASAFVLAAWGTLGHAQEASFHGAPASAQSVHNPYAGQAQAVAAGKTIFAQSCAMCHGAAGAGMGNIPSLAGGSVQTASDGAIFWYVTKGDVNNGMPEWKSLPEQQRWQVIAYIKSLKTTSGAAESALPAAPAVVNSNAPPPNPPFTDYRFEQPGTVHRITVQDLPEPFASESATNGPKIVARPPDSWPKAPAGFKVDLYATGLHNPRLMRKAPNGDIFLAETSAGNIKVFRGITPDHKPEQVQVFATGLNTPFGIAFYPPGPDPRWVYVADMDAVVRFPYHNGDMTSTGPPEHLDDLPSGGHHRSRDIQFSPDGKKMYVSVGSQENVNDGPEELHRADILEYNPDGSGLRVYASGIRNAVGIAFHPKTGELWCSVNERDGLGNNLVPDYITHVQEGGFYGWPWWYMGGHQDPRFAGKRPDLKDKVLTPDVILQPHNASLQMTFYEGKQFPAEYQDDIFAAEHGSWNRSPRAGYEVIRVPLHQAGHASGEYEDFLTGFVVDDQSVWGRPVGVTVAPDGSLLVSDDASGSIWLVSYTQK
;
A
#
# COMPACT_ATOMS: atom_id res chain seq x y z
N MET A 1 34.79 -67.41 -10.14
CA MET A 1 34.58 -68.26 -11.33
C MET A 1 34.29 -67.33 -12.48
N PHE A 2 35.31 -67.30 -13.37
CA PHE A 2 35.33 -67.01 -14.79
C PHE A 2 34.72 -65.61 -15.22
N LEU A 3 35.45 -64.76 -15.77
CA LEU A 3 36.53 -64.55 -16.80
C LEU A 3 35.96 -63.57 -17.81
N MET A 4 36.57 -62.44 -17.93
CA MET A 4 37.65 -62.10 -18.92
C MET A 4 37.16 -61.86 -20.35
N LYS A 5 37.48 -60.77 -20.85
CA LYS A 5 38.47 -60.35 -21.88
C LYS A 5 37.74 -59.77 -23.10
N LYS A 6 38.15 -58.85 -23.87
CA LYS A 6 39.41 -58.25 -24.35
C LYS A 6 39.01 -57.47 -25.61
N LEU A 7 39.49 -56.48 -26.09
CA LEU A 7 40.73 -55.87 -26.49
C LEU A 7 40.49 -55.02 -27.76
N LEU A 8 41.10 -53.84 -27.74
CA LEU A 8 41.95 -53.25 -28.77
C LEU A 8 41.39 -53.14 -30.21
N SER A 9 41.51 -52.10 -30.94
CA SER A 9 42.52 -51.15 -31.42
C SER A 9 41.90 -50.56 -32.68
N ASP A 10 42.15 -49.45 -33.26
CA ASP A 10 43.38 -48.87 -33.71
C ASP A 10 43.18 -47.43 -34.18
N ARG A 11 44.24 -46.74 -34.20
CA ARG A 11 44.62 -45.42 -34.68
C ARG A 11 44.16 -45.01 -36.09
N SER A 12 43.91 -43.70 -36.27
CA SER A 12 44.69 -42.89 -37.27
C SER A 12 44.21 -41.43 -37.24
N TRP A 13 45.03 -40.53 -36.85
CA TRP A 13 45.54 -39.29 -37.41
C TRP A 13 44.76 -38.64 -38.56
N HIS A 14 44.32 -37.36 -38.42
CA HIS A 14 44.90 -36.23 -39.20
C HIS A 14 44.28 -34.87 -38.81
N LEU A 15 45.19 -33.94 -38.51
CA LEU A 15 45.26 -32.51 -38.88
C LEU A 15 44.31 -31.46 -38.30
N LEU A 16 44.97 -30.61 -37.57
CA LEU A 16 44.77 -29.21 -37.24
C LEU A 16 43.97 -28.38 -38.25
N THR A 17 42.96 -27.68 -37.76
CA THR A 17 42.74 -26.27 -38.13
C THR A 17 42.28 -25.49 -36.90
N ALA A 18 43.05 -24.48 -36.53
CA ALA A 18 42.70 -23.52 -35.50
C ALA A 18 41.62 -22.58 -36.03
N SER A 19 40.48 -22.51 -35.33
CA SER A 19 39.51 -21.43 -35.50
C SER A 19 39.28 -20.76 -34.16
N ALA A 20 39.74 -19.53 -34.08
CA ALA A 20 39.55 -18.64 -32.93
C ALA A 20 38.07 -18.34 -32.75
N PHE A 21 37.46 -18.82 -31.64
CA PHE A 21 36.19 -18.34 -31.18
C PHE A 21 36.38 -17.12 -30.29
N VAL A 22 36.03 -15.95 -30.82
CA VAL A 22 35.85 -14.72 -30.07
C VAL A 22 34.59 -14.89 -29.23
N LEU A 23 34.74 -15.04 -27.93
CA LEU A 23 33.66 -14.97 -26.96
C LEU A 23 33.19 -13.50 -26.82
N ALA A 24 32.17 -13.13 -27.57
CA ALA A 24 31.44 -11.91 -27.30
C ALA A 24 30.55 -12.15 -26.08
N ALA A 25 30.94 -11.58 -24.93
CA ALA A 25 30.07 -11.48 -23.76
C ALA A 25 28.93 -10.51 -24.09
N TRP A 26 27.77 -11.03 -24.40
CA TRP A 26 26.54 -10.24 -24.46
C TRP A 26 26.04 -10.08 -23.04
N GLY A 27 26.22 -8.90 -22.48
CA GLY A 27 25.51 -8.47 -21.29
C GLY A 27 24.02 -8.43 -21.59
N THR A 28 23.25 -9.27 -20.93
CA THR A 28 21.81 -9.17 -20.93
C THR A 28 21.38 -7.92 -20.17
N LEU A 29 21.25 -6.81 -20.89
CA LEU A 29 20.44 -5.69 -20.44
C LEU A 29 19.02 -6.22 -20.29
N GLY A 30 18.50 -6.25 -19.05
CA GLY A 30 17.12 -6.58 -18.76
C GLY A 30 16.19 -5.65 -19.53
N HIS A 31 15.60 -6.16 -20.60
CA HIS A 31 14.51 -5.48 -21.28
C HIS A 31 13.29 -5.57 -20.35
N ALA A 32 12.75 -4.43 -19.95
CA ALA A 32 11.41 -4.36 -19.42
C ALA A 32 10.48 -5.09 -20.39
N GLN A 33 9.70 -6.05 -19.89
CA GLN A 33 8.81 -6.87 -20.70
C GLN A 33 7.81 -5.95 -21.38
N GLU A 34 7.90 -5.78 -22.71
CA GLU A 34 6.93 -5.03 -23.48
C GLU A 34 5.56 -5.69 -23.33
N ALA A 35 4.58 -4.93 -22.83
CA ALA A 35 3.21 -5.40 -22.71
C ALA A 35 2.70 -5.79 -24.11
N SER A 36 2.47 -7.09 -24.35
CA SER A 36 1.94 -7.56 -25.61
C SER A 36 0.41 -7.43 -25.60
N PHE A 37 -0.16 -6.62 -26.49
CA PHE A 37 -1.63 -6.50 -26.69
C PHE A 37 -2.26 -7.71 -27.42
N HIS A 38 -1.55 -8.83 -27.49
CA HIS A 38 -1.99 -10.05 -28.15
C HIS A 38 -3.18 -10.76 -27.46
N GLY A 39 -3.50 -10.41 -26.21
CA GLY A 39 -4.64 -10.96 -25.48
C GLY A 39 -6.00 -10.39 -25.91
N ALA A 40 -6.04 -9.22 -26.56
CA ALA A 40 -7.29 -8.65 -27.04
C ALA A 40 -7.82 -9.44 -28.25
N PRO A 41 -9.10 -9.90 -28.26
CA PRO A 41 -9.65 -10.66 -29.37
C PRO A 41 -9.70 -9.84 -30.68
N ALA A 42 -9.62 -10.50 -31.80
CA ALA A 42 -9.61 -9.84 -33.13
C ALA A 42 -10.81 -8.89 -33.32
N SER A 43 -11.98 -9.24 -32.78
CA SER A 43 -13.17 -8.39 -32.80
C SER A 43 -13.00 -7.08 -32.01
N ALA A 44 -12.22 -7.07 -30.97
CA ALA A 44 -11.90 -5.84 -30.23
C ALA A 44 -10.87 -5.00 -31.00
N GLN A 45 -9.90 -5.62 -31.65
CA GLN A 45 -8.85 -4.91 -32.37
C GLN A 45 -9.37 -4.07 -33.57
N SER A 46 -10.50 -4.43 -34.14
CA SER A 46 -11.13 -3.71 -35.26
C SER A 46 -12.00 -2.51 -34.84
N VAL A 47 -12.20 -2.30 -33.56
CA VAL A 47 -13.02 -1.19 -33.04
C VAL A 47 -12.20 0.11 -33.00
N HIS A 48 -12.78 1.20 -33.51
CA HIS A 48 -12.16 2.52 -33.53
C HIS A 48 -12.74 3.40 -32.43
N ASN A 49 -11.93 4.27 -31.88
CA ASN A 49 -12.37 5.24 -30.88
C ASN A 49 -13.26 6.31 -31.53
N PRO A 50 -14.55 6.41 -31.18
CA PRO A 50 -15.47 7.40 -31.77
C PRO A 50 -15.09 8.85 -31.40
N TYR A 51 -14.19 9.05 -30.47
CA TYR A 51 -13.72 10.35 -29.99
C TYR A 51 -12.27 10.65 -30.41
N ALA A 52 -11.68 9.84 -31.28
CA ALA A 52 -10.30 10.05 -31.73
C ALA A 52 -10.10 11.45 -32.34
N GLY A 53 -9.04 12.13 -31.94
CA GLY A 53 -8.68 13.47 -32.46
C GLY A 53 -9.55 14.63 -31.96
N GLN A 54 -10.57 14.39 -31.15
CA GLN A 54 -11.40 15.46 -30.58
C GLN A 54 -10.74 16.09 -29.37
N ALA A 55 -10.37 17.38 -29.45
CA ALA A 55 -9.66 18.09 -28.36
C ALA A 55 -10.43 18.08 -27.03
N GLN A 56 -11.77 18.19 -27.08
CA GLN A 56 -12.61 18.14 -25.90
C GLN A 56 -12.60 16.76 -25.24
N ALA A 57 -12.58 15.68 -26.05
CA ALA A 57 -12.48 14.33 -25.52
C ALA A 57 -11.09 14.05 -24.90
N VAL A 58 -10.03 14.57 -25.51
CA VAL A 58 -8.67 14.50 -24.97
C VAL A 58 -8.58 15.22 -23.62
N ALA A 59 -9.17 16.41 -23.49
CA ALA A 59 -9.19 17.15 -22.24
C ALA A 59 -9.98 16.44 -21.14
N ALA A 60 -11.17 15.90 -21.47
CA ALA A 60 -11.95 15.08 -20.54
C ALA A 60 -11.18 13.80 -20.14
N GLY A 61 -10.58 13.12 -21.14
CA GLY A 61 -9.75 11.94 -20.91
C GLY A 61 -8.54 12.20 -20.03
N LYS A 62 -7.92 13.37 -20.13
CA LYS A 62 -6.83 13.78 -19.22
C LYS A 62 -7.29 13.83 -17.76
N THR A 63 -8.46 14.36 -17.50
CA THR A 63 -9.03 14.42 -16.15
C THR A 63 -9.30 13.02 -15.61
N ILE A 64 -9.91 12.15 -16.41
CA ILE A 64 -10.17 10.75 -16.03
C ILE A 64 -8.85 9.99 -15.79
N PHE A 65 -7.87 10.20 -16.68
CA PHE A 65 -6.55 9.60 -16.56
C PHE A 65 -5.86 9.99 -15.23
N ALA A 66 -5.89 11.27 -14.88
CA ALA A 66 -5.32 11.76 -13.63
C ALA A 66 -5.98 11.13 -12.40
N GLN A 67 -7.29 10.91 -12.46
CA GLN A 67 -8.06 10.32 -11.36
C GLN A 67 -7.91 8.79 -11.23
N SER A 68 -7.78 8.09 -12.37
CA SER A 68 -7.95 6.64 -12.41
C SER A 68 -6.71 5.86 -12.88
N CYS A 69 -5.82 6.46 -13.65
CA CYS A 69 -4.71 5.77 -14.31
C CYS A 69 -3.32 6.24 -13.85
N ALA A 70 -3.21 7.53 -13.51
CA ALA A 70 -1.93 8.18 -13.21
C ALA A 70 -1.23 7.59 -11.99
N MET A 71 -1.97 7.04 -11.04
CA MET A 71 -1.42 6.40 -9.84
C MET A 71 -0.49 5.24 -10.18
N CYS A 72 -0.81 4.47 -11.22
CA CYS A 72 0.00 3.33 -11.65
C CYS A 72 0.90 3.69 -12.83
N HIS A 73 0.39 4.44 -13.82
CA HIS A 73 1.10 4.72 -15.06
C HIS A 73 1.89 6.04 -15.05
N GLY A 74 1.89 6.78 -13.93
CA GLY A 74 2.50 8.10 -13.82
C GLY A 74 1.68 9.20 -14.47
N ALA A 75 1.80 10.45 -14.00
CA ALA A 75 1.01 11.59 -14.47
C ALA A 75 1.14 11.88 -15.98
N ALA A 76 2.32 11.60 -16.55
CA ALA A 76 2.60 11.70 -17.97
C ALA A 76 2.40 10.40 -18.74
N GLY A 77 1.91 9.34 -18.10
CA GLY A 77 1.79 8.02 -18.71
C GLY A 77 3.13 7.35 -19.01
N ALA A 78 4.21 7.74 -18.34
CA ALA A 78 5.56 7.21 -18.59
C ALA A 78 5.78 5.77 -18.08
N GLY A 79 4.84 5.24 -17.29
CA GLY A 79 4.99 3.97 -16.56
C GLY A 79 5.76 4.14 -15.27
N MET A 80 5.72 3.12 -14.40
CA MET A 80 6.48 3.09 -13.15
C MET A 80 6.92 1.66 -12.83
N GLY A 81 8.21 1.43 -12.64
CA GLY A 81 8.74 0.09 -12.35
C GLY A 81 8.35 -0.93 -13.43
N ASN A 82 7.59 -1.96 -13.08
CA ASN A 82 7.09 -2.97 -14.03
C ASN A 82 5.80 -2.54 -14.75
N ILE A 83 5.23 -1.38 -14.42
CA ILE A 83 4.01 -0.88 -15.05
C ILE A 83 4.38 -0.22 -16.38
N PRO A 84 3.77 -0.64 -17.50
CA PRO A 84 4.18 -0.18 -18.83
C PRO A 84 3.91 1.30 -19.06
N SER A 85 4.78 1.93 -19.86
CA SER A 85 4.55 3.27 -20.38
C SER A 85 3.32 3.28 -21.31
N LEU A 86 2.44 4.25 -21.11
CA LEU A 86 1.31 4.54 -22.00
C LEU A 86 1.64 5.63 -23.04
N ALA A 87 2.75 6.37 -22.84
CA ALA A 87 3.22 7.40 -23.76
C ALA A 87 4.10 6.86 -24.89
N GLY A 88 4.50 5.59 -24.84
CA GLY A 88 5.40 4.96 -25.82
C GLY A 88 5.13 3.46 -25.99
N GLY A 89 6.03 2.78 -26.71
CA GLY A 89 6.05 1.33 -26.86
C GLY A 89 4.82 0.75 -27.54
N SER A 90 4.48 -0.48 -27.16
CA SER A 90 3.38 -1.27 -27.73
C SER A 90 1.99 -0.61 -27.56
N VAL A 91 1.78 0.20 -26.52
CA VAL A 91 0.50 0.89 -26.28
C VAL A 91 0.20 1.90 -27.38
N GLN A 92 1.21 2.66 -27.82
CA GLN A 92 1.02 3.67 -28.86
C GLN A 92 0.82 3.07 -30.25
N THR A 93 1.27 1.83 -30.48
CA THR A 93 1.08 1.08 -31.72
C THR A 93 -0.16 0.19 -31.73
N ALA A 94 -0.71 -0.15 -30.56
CA ALA A 94 -1.92 -0.94 -30.43
C ALA A 94 -3.13 -0.23 -31.04
N SER A 95 -4.15 -0.98 -31.50
CA SER A 95 -5.42 -0.39 -31.92
C SER A 95 -6.19 0.20 -30.74
N ASP A 96 -7.01 1.22 -30.99
CA ASP A 96 -7.83 1.83 -29.94
C ASP A 96 -8.75 0.81 -29.27
N GLY A 97 -9.31 -0.10 -30.06
CA GLY A 97 -10.17 -1.16 -29.54
C GLY A 97 -9.44 -2.19 -28.69
N ALA A 98 -8.18 -2.50 -29.00
CA ALA A 98 -7.37 -3.36 -28.13
C ALA A 98 -7.12 -2.68 -26.76
N ILE A 99 -6.78 -1.39 -26.76
CA ILE A 99 -6.63 -0.63 -25.52
C ILE A 99 -7.95 -0.56 -24.76
N PHE A 100 -9.08 -0.34 -25.47
CA PHE A 100 -10.41 -0.32 -24.86
C PHE A 100 -10.77 -1.65 -24.18
N TRP A 101 -10.37 -2.76 -24.81
CA TRP A 101 -10.58 -4.09 -24.23
C TRP A 101 -9.80 -4.24 -22.93
N TYR A 102 -8.51 -3.85 -22.91
CA TYR A 102 -7.69 -3.89 -21.68
C TYR A 102 -8.18 -2.92 -20.61
N VAL A 103 -8.56 -1.70 -20.98
CA VAL A 103 -9.17 -0.77 -20.02
C VAL A 103 -10.46 -1.35 -19.45
N THR A 104 -11.27 -2.03 -20.26
CA THR A 104 -12.54 -2.59 -19.82
C THR A 104 -12.36 -3.84 -18.92
N LYS A 105 -11.46 -4.75 -19.30
CA LYS A 105 -11.28 -6.06 -18.64
C LYS A 105 -10.15 -6.10 -17.62
N GLY A 106 -9.29 -5.10 -17.66
CA GLY A 106 -8.04 -5.14 -16.90
C GLY A 106 -7.02 -6.12 -17.45
N ASP A 107 -5.90 -6.18 -16.78
CA ASP A 107 -4.88 -7.23 -16.89
C ASP A 107 -4.50 -7.62 -15.45
N VAL A 108 -5.42 -8.33 -14.82
CA VAL A 108 -5.37 -8.63 -13.38
C VAL A 108 -4.10 -9.42 -13.02
N ASN A 109 -3.63 -10.28 -13.92
CA ASN A 109 -2.41 -11.06 -13.71
C ASN A 109 -1.16 -10.16 -13.64
N ASN A 110 -1.19 -9.00 -14.28
CA ASN A 110 -0.13 -7.99 -14.26
C ASN A 110 -0.49 -6.78 -13.38
N GLY A 111 -1.54 -6.88 -12.56
CA GLY A 111 -1.92 -5.87 -11.57
C GLY A 111 -2.78 -4.71 -12.09
N MET A 112 -3.21 -4.74 -13.36
CA MET A 112 -4.12 -3.72 -13.91
C MET A 112 -5.59 -4.09 -13.63
N PRO A 113 -6.35 -3.29 -12.86
CA PRO A 113 -7.76 -3.55 -12.59
C PRO A 113 -8.63 -3.36 -13.83
N GLU A 114 -9.82 -3.97 -13.82
CA GLU A 114 -10.85 -3.67 -14.81
C GLU A 114 -11.50 -2.31 -14.53
N TRP A 115 -11.81 -1.57 -15.61
CA TRP A 115 -12.45 -0.26 -15.56
C TRP A 115 -13.82 -0.25 -16.22
N LYS A 116 -14.52 -1.37 -16.20
CA LYS A 116 -15.88 -1.48 -16.75
C LYS A 116 -16.90 -0.62 -15.99
N SER A 117 -16.61 -0.21 -14.76
CA SER A 117 -17.41 0.72 -13.97
C SER A 117 -17.41 2.14 -14.53
N LEU A 118 -16.35 2.56 -15.24
CA LEU A 118 -16.37 3.81 -15.99
C LEU A 118 -17.36 3.72 -17.15
N PRO A 119 -18.21 4.74 -17.36
CA PRO A 119 -19.07 4.82 -18.54
C PRO A 119 -18.29 4.60 -19.84
N GLU A 120 -18.90 3.96 -20.82
CA GLU A 120 -18.23 3.64 -22.09
C GLU A 120 -17.60 4.88 -22.75
N GLN A 121 -18.31 5.99 -22.75
CA GLN A 121 -17.82 7.27 -23.25
C GLN A 121 -16.52 7.70 -22.54
N GLN A 122 -16.47 7.57 -21.23
CA GLN A 122 -15.29 7.96 -20.44
C GLN A 122 -14.10 7.06 -20.72
N ARG A 123 -14.30 5.76 -20.91
CA ARG A 123 -13.26 4.83 -21.33
C ARG A 123 -12.68 5.19 -22.69
N TRP A 124 -13.51 5.61 -23.65
CA TRP A 124 -13.06 6.09 -24.95
C TRP A 124 -12.33 7.44 -24.86
N GLN A 125 -12.77 8.34 -23.98
CA GLN A 125 -12.11 9.63 -23.76
C GLN A 125 -10.71 9.45 -23.16
N VAL A 126 -10.54 8.54 -22.19
CA VAL A 126 -9.21 8.27 -21.62
C VAL A 126 -8.27 7.67 -22.67
N ILE A 127 -8.78 6.86 -23.58
CA ILE A 127 -7.98 6.33 -24.70
C ILE A 127 -7.60 7.43 -25.68
N ALA A 128 -8.49 8.39 -25.97
CA ALA A 128 -8.15 9.55 -26.79
C ALA A 128 -6.98 10.34 -26.17
N TYR A 129 -6.99 10.50 -24.84
CA TYR A 129 -5.87 11.12 -24.12
C TYR A 129 -4.60 10.26 -24.17
N ILE A 130 -4.67 8.95 -23.90
CA ILE A 130 -3.50 8.03 -23.97
C ILE A 130 -2.86 8.12 -25.35
N LYS A 131 -3.64 8.10 -26.42
CA LYS A 131 -3.14 8.23 -27.78
C LYS A 131 -2.53 9.59 -28.09
N SER A 132 -2.95 10.64 -27.38
CA SER A 132 -2.35 11.98 -27.49
C SER A 132 -0.99 12.10 -26.78
N LEU A 133 -0.65 11.14 -25.91
CA LEU A 133 0.65 11.10 -25.23
C LEU A 133 1.81 10.65 -26.13
N LYS A 134 1.53 10.27 -27.38
CA LYS A 134 2.54 9.78 -28.32
C LYS A 134 3.70 10.77 -28.45
N THR A 135 4.85 10.39 -27.91
CA THR A 135 6.09 11.09 -28.16
C THR A 135 6.48 10.88 -29.63
N THR A 136 6.63 11.96 -30.38
CA THR A 136 7.18 11.92 -31.75
C THR A 136 8.64 11.46 -31.67
N SER A 137 8.87 10.16 -31.80
CA SER A 137 10.20 9.62 -32.02
C SER A 137 10.61 9.87 -33.46
N GLY A 138 11.35 10.93 -33.71
CA GLY A 138 11.85 11.27 -35.04
C GLY A 138 12.53 12.64 -35.11
N ALA A 139 13.35 12.96 -34.16
CA ALA A 139 14.41 13.98 -34.31
C ALA A 139 15.51 13.68 -33.28
N ALA A 140 16.74 13.73 -33.74
CA ALA A 140 17.94 13.48 -32.99
C ALA A 140 17.87 14.01 -31.55
N GLU A 141 18.38 13.18 -30.67
CA GLU A 141 18.94 13.49 -29.37
C GLU A 141 19.56 14.89 -29.35
N SER A 142 18.72 15.88 -29.16
CA SER A 142 19.08 17.16 -28.59
C SER A 142 18.23 17.18 -27.32
N ALA A 143 18.90 16.90 -26.22
CA ALA A 143 18.35 17.03 -24.89
C ALA A 143 17.76 18.44 -24.74
N LEU A 144 16.46 18.57 -25.01
CA LEU A 144 15.70 19.46 -24.19
C LEU A 144 15.74 18.82 -22.81
N PRO A 145 16.28 19.53 -21.81
CA PRO A 145 16.09 19.08 -20.46
C PRO A 145 14.58 18.83 -20.34
N ALA A 146 14.18 17.62 -19.93
CA ALA A 146 12.92 17.48 -19.23
C ALA A 146 12.87 18.70 -18.34
N ALA A 147 11.82 19.54 -18.49
CA ALA A 147 11.64 20.65 -17.57
C ALA A 147 11.87 19.98 -16.20
N PRO A 148 12.87 20.38 -15.43
CA PRO A 148 13.08 19.78 -14.15
C PRO A 148 11.73 19.93 -13.47
N ALA A 149 11.10 18.82 -13.12
CA ALA A 149 10.08 18.87 -12.12
C ALA A 149 10.80 19.60 -11.00
N VAL A 150 10.35 20.81 -10.71
CA VAL A 150 11.05 21.73 -9.84
C VAL A 150 11.19 20.97 -8.52
N VAL A 151 12.40 20.45 -8.28
CA VAL A 151 12.79 20.04 -6.93
C VAL A 151 12.70 21.32 -6.14
N ASN A 152 11.55 21.53 -5.52
CA ASN A 152 11.31 22.76 -4.81
C ASN A 152 11.90 22.64 -3.40
N SER A 153 13.21 22.26 -3.36
CA SER A 153 14.02 22.35 -2.13
C SER A 153 14.00 23.76 -1.54
N ASN A 154 13.60 24.75 -2.35
CA ASN A 154 13.42 26.15 -1.98
C ASN A 154 11.95 26.53 -1.73
N ALA A 155 11.00 25.60 -1.75
CA ALA A 155 9.66 25.91 -1.32
C ALA A 155 9.69 26.48 0.11
N PRO A 156 8.91 27.51 0.43
CA PRO A 156 8.85 28.01 1.80
C PRO A 156 8.45 26.88 2.74
N PRO A 157 8.78 26.97 4.03
CA PRO A 157 8.25 26.06 5.04
C PRO A 157 6.73 26.03 4.96
N PRO A 158 6.09 24.86 5.17
CA PRO A 158 4.65 24.80 5.26
C PRO A 158 4.14 25.63 6.43
N ASN A 159 2.92 26.17 6.29
CA ASN A 159 2.30 26.89 7.40
C ASN A 159 1.92 25.92 8.51
N PRO A 160 2.37 26.13 9.76
CA PRO A 160 1.95 25.32 10.88
C PRO A 160 0.41 25.26 10.99
N PRO A 161 -0.17 24.11 11.41
CA PRO A 161 0.51 22.91 11.94
C PRO A 161 0.92 21.90 10.86
N PHE A 162 0.79 22.23 9.58
CA PHE A 162 1.18 21.33 8.49
C PHE A 162 2.71 21.27 8.35
N THR A 163 3.22 20.08 7.99
CA THR A 163 4.64 19.83 7.75
C THR A 163 4.86 19.10 6.43
N ASP A 164 6.13 18.85 6.06
CA ASP A 164 6.53 18.02 4.94
C ASP A 164 7.85 17.32 5.25
N TYR A 165 8.28 16.36 4.39
CA TYR A 165 9.45 15.50 4.60
C TYR A 165 10.75 16.24 4.99
N ARG A 166 10.88 17.54 4.68
CA ARG A 166 12.06 18.35 5.00
C ARG A 166 12.17 18.67 6.48
N PHE A 167 11.04 18.61 7.19
CA PHE A 167 10.90 18.99 8.60
C PHE A 167 10.49 17.82 9.50
N GLU A 168 10.19 16.65 8.92
CA GLU A 168 9.92 15.41 9.65
C GLU A 168 11.22 14.89 10.27
N GLN A 169 11.30 14.91 11.60
CA GLN A 169 12.48 14.51 12.37
C GLN A 169 12.05 13.73 13.61
N PRO A 170 12.74 12.63 13.96
CA PRO A 170 12.39 11.84 15.14
C PRO A 170 12.32 12.70 16.40
N GLY A 171 11.22 12.58 17.15
CA GLY A 171 10.92 13.35 18.34
C GLY A 171 10.16 14.65 18.10
N THR A 172 9.87 15.02 16.85
CA THR A 172 9.01 16.19 16.55
C THR A 172 7.56 15.85 16.83
N VAL A 173 6.93 16.65 17.68
CA VAL A 173 5.51 16.50 18.05
C VAL A 173 4.64 17.40 17.18
N HIS A 174 3.56 16.86 16.67
CA HIS A 174 2.56 17.54 15.84
C HIS A 174 1.18 17.48 16.51
N ARG A 175 0.39 18.50 16.26
CA ARG A 175 -1.02 18.54 16.62
C ARG A 175 -1.78 19.33 15.59
N ILE A 176 -2.74 18.69 14.94
CA ILE A 176 -3.66 19.30 13.99
C ILE A 176 -5.07 19.23 14.59
N THR A 177 -5.80 20.32 14.49
CA THR A 177 -7.17 20.39 14.98
C THR A 177 -8.13 20.74 13.84
N VAL A 178 -9.41 20.56 14.05
CA VAL A 178 -10.45 20.90 13.06
C VAL A 178 -10.42 22.38 12.68
N GLN A 179 -9.95 23.26 13.58
CA GLN A 179 -9.83 24.71 13.36
C GLN A 179 -8.66 25.09 12.45
N ASP A 180 -7.70 24.20 12.26
CA ASP A 180 -6.53 24.42 11.39
C ASP A 180 -6.82 24.07 9.93
N LEU A 181 -7.95 23.42 9.65
CA LEU A 181 -8.27 22.96 8.30
C LEU A 181 -8.50 24.13 7.35
N PRO A 182 -7.83 24.14 6.18
CA PRO A 182 -8.07 25.16 5.18
C PRO A 182 -9.43 24.97 4.50
N GLU A 183 -9.91 26.00 3.85
CA GLU A 183 -11.06 25.88 2.96
C GLU A 183 -10.75 24.92 1.80
N PRO A 184 -11.74 24.16 1.31
CA PRO A 184 -11.57 23.35 0.12
C PRO A 184 -11.03 24.16 -1.06
N PHE A 185 -10.06 23.58 -1.78
CA PHE A 185 -9.37 24.20 -2.91
C PHE A 185 -8.53 25.45 -2.58
N ALA A 186 -8.18 25.67 -1.31
CA ALA A 186 -7.25 26.74 -0.90
C ALA A 186 -5.85 26.57 -1.53
N SER A 187 -5.51 25.38 -1.98
CA SER A 187 -4.33 25.07 -2.79
C SER A 187 -4.70 24.09 -3.90
N GLU A 188 -3.87 24.02 -4.94
CA GLU A 188 -4.01 22.97 -5.94
C GLU A 188 -3.71 21.59 -5.33
N SER A 189 -4.43 20.58 -5.79
CA SER A 189 -4.11 19.19 -5.47
C SER A 189 -2.96 18.75 -6.36
N ALA A 190 -1.84 18.39 -5.77
CA ALA A 190 -0.68 17.91 -6.50
C ALA A 190 -0.90 16.50 -7.05
N THR A 191 -0.16 16.17 -8.11
CA THR A 191 0.10 14.80 -8.54
C THR A 191 1.61 14.61 -8.46
N ASN A 192 2.08 14.00 -7.37
CA ASN A 192 3.48 13.90 -7.01
C ASN A 192 3.82 12.46 -6.58
N GLY A 193 3.44 11.47 -7.41
CA GLY A 193 3.75 10.07 -7.16
C GLY A 193 5.25 9.85 -7.00
N PRO A 194 5.70 9.08 -6.00
CA PRO A 194 7.12 8.92 -5.74
C PRO A 194 7.80 8.04 -6.79
N LYS A 195 8.98 8.44 -7.24
CA LYS A 195 9.91 7.55 -7.93
C LYS A 195 10.63 6.72 -6.88
N ILE A 196 10.44 5.42 -6.91
CA ILE A 196 11.19 4.50 -6.06
C ILE A 196 12.62 4.38 -6.59
N VAL A 197 13.60 4.64 -5.73
CA VAL A 197 15.04 4.51 -6.06
C VAL A 197 15.71 3.53 -5.10
N ALA A 198 16.85 2.98 -5.51
CA ALA A 198 17.66 2.19 -4.59
C ALA A 198 18.06 3.04 -3.38
N ARG A 199 18.12 2.42 -2.20
CA ARG A 199 18.60 3.09 -0.99
C ARG A 199 19.99 3.69 -1.24
N PRO A 200 20.18 5.01 -1.06
CA PRO A 200 21.51 5.60 -1.16
C PRO A 200 22.50 4.93 -0.18
N PRO A 201 23.77 4.75 -0.52
CA PRO A 201 24.72 3.97 0.30
C PRO A 201 24.80 4.37 1.77
N ASP A 202 24.73 5.66 2.06
CA ASP A 202 24.85 6.21 3.42
C ASP A 202 23.50 6.52 4.06
N SER A 203 22.39 6.22 3.39
CA SER A 203 21.03 6.45 3.92
C SER A 203 20.61 5.31 4.82
N TRP A 204 20.09 5.67 5.99
CA TRP A 204 19.54 4.76 6.98
C TRP A 204 18.30 5.38 7.63
N PRO A 205 17.29 4.62 7.99
CA PRO A 205 16.16 5.19 8.74
C PRO A 205 16.66 5.79 10.05
N LYS A 206 16.06 6.91 10.45
CA LYS A 206 16.43 7.67 11.66
C LYS A 206 15.36 7.47 12.71
N ALA A 207 15.77 7.15 13.94
CA ALA A 207 14.92 7.02 15.12
C ALA A 207 15.35 7.99 16.21
N PRO A 208 14.55 8.22 17.28
CA PRO A 208 14.93 9.09 18.39
C PRO A 208 16.21 8.64 19.08
N ALA A 209 16.81 9.55 19.86
CA ALA A 209 18.01 9.25 20.64
C ALA A 209 17.79 8.05 21.55
N GLY A 210 18.76 7.13 21.60
CA GLY A 210 18.66 5.89 22.37
C GLY A 210 18.10 4.70 21.58
N PHE A 211 17.52 4.94 20.42
CA PHE A 211 17.09 3.87 19.52
C PHE A 211 18.15 3.55 18.46
N LYS A 212 18.16 2.31 18.03
CA LYS A 212 18.99 1.80 16.93
C LYS A 212 18.10 1.15 15.89
N VAL A 213 18.44 1.34 14.62
CA VAL A 213 17.74 0.71 13.49
C VAL A 213 18.66 -0.31 12.84
N ASP A 214 18.19 -1.53 12.68
CA ASP A 214 18.88 -2.61 11.99
C ASP A 214 18.01 -3.18 10.85
N LEU A 215 18.64 -3.80 9.87
CA LEU A 215 17.96 -4.44 8.76
C LEU A 215 17.66 -5.90 9.13
N TYR A 216 16.41 -6.23 9.43
CA TYR A 216 15.99 -7.57 9.85
C TYR A 216 15.92 -8.55 8.67
N ALA A 217 15.21 -8.18 7.60
CA ALA A 217 15.06 -9.02 6.40
C ALA A 217 15.03 -8.19 5.11
N THR A 218 15.38 -8.81 3.99
CA THR A 218 15.38 -8.21 2.64
C THR A 218 14.93 -9.21 1.58
N GLY A 219 14.74 -8.75 0.34
CA GLY A 219 14.36 -9.60 -0.78
C GLY A 219 12.90 -10.05 -0.70
N LEU A 220 12.06 -9.24 -0.09
CA LEU A 220 10.64 -9.49 0.05
C LEU A 220 9.86 -8.87 -1.12
N HIS A 221 8.73 -9.50 -1.47
CA HIS A 221 7.90 -9.10 -2.60
C HIS A 221 6.66 -8.34 -2.13
N ASN A 222 6.75 -7.00 -2.06
CA ASN A 222 5.70 -6.11 -1.55
C ASN A 222 5.24 -6.53 -0.14
N PRO A 223 6.16 -6.50 0.86
CA PRO A 223 5.84 -6.84 2.24
C PRO A 223 4.87 -5.81 2.80
N ARG A 224 3.78 -6.29 3.37
CA ARG A 224 2.71 -5.42 3.87
C ARG A 224 2.48 -5.65 5.36
N LEU A 225 1.26 -5.99 5.78
CA LEU A 225 0.92 -6.18 7.18
C LEU A 225 1.74 -7.30 7.83
N MET A 226 2.18 -7.05 9.05
CA MET A 226 2.79 -8.05 9.92
C MET A 226 1.93 -8.31 11.16
N ARG A 227 1.86 -9.58 11.59
CA ARG A 227 1.14 -9.98 12.80
C ARG A 227 1.97 -10.94 13.63
N LYS A 228 2.12 -10.65 14.92
CA LYS A 228 2.81 -11.54 15.85
C LYS A 228 1.87 -12.66 16.31
N ALA A 229 2.29 -13.91 16.13
CA ALA A 229 1.64 -15.08 16.70
C ALA A 229 1.91 -15.17 18.21
N PRO A 230 1.07 -15.90 18.99
CA PRO A 230 1.27 -16.03 20.44
C PRO A 230 2.61 -16.63 20.85
N ASN A 231 3.22 -17.50 20.03
CA ASN A 231 4.57 -18.05 20.28
C ASN A 231 5.71 -17.08 19.93
N GLY A 232 5.39 -15.90 19.38
CA GLY A 232 6.35 -14.90 18.99
C GLY A 232 6.77 -14.92 17.51
N ASP A 233 6.32 -15.88 16.71
CA ASP A 233 6.55 -15.88 15.26
C ASP A 233 5.88 -14.66 14.61
N ILE A 234 6.52 -14.09 13.59
CA ILE A 234 6.00 -12.94 12.85
C ILE A 234 5.47 -13.43 11.50
N PHE A 235 4.17 -13.29 11.30
CA PHE A 235 3.52 -13.56 10.03
C PHE A 235 3.48 -12.28 9.20
N LEU A 236 3.87 -12.37 7.92
CA LEU A 236 3.94 -11.27 6.97
C LEU A 236 3.10 -11.59 5.74
N ALA A 237 2.24 -10.67 5.34
CA ALA A 237 1.60 -10.70 4.03
C ALA A 237 2.56 -10.15 2.95
N GLU A 238 2.93 -10.99 1.98
CA GLU A 238 3.58 -10.56 0.74
C GLU A 238 2.51 -10.44 -0.35
N THR A 239 1.91 -9.27 -0.41
CA THR A 239 0.69 -9.02 -1.18
C THR A 239 0.85 -9.32 -2.67
N SER A 240 1.95 -8.87 -3.30
CA SER A 240 2.20 -9.11 -4.74
C SER A 240 2.58 -10.57 -5.04
N ALA A 241 3.14 -11.29 -4.07
CA ALA A 241 3.47 -12.70 -4.23
C ALA A 241 2.28 -13.63 -3.93
N GLY A 242 1.19 -13.09 -3.34
CA GLY A 242 0.02 -13.88 -2.96
C GLY A 242 0.33 -14.93 -1.91
N ASN A 243 1.22 -14.62 -0.95
CA ASN A 243 1.61 -15.55 0.09
C ASN A 243 1.68 -14.92 1.48
N ILE A 244 1.72 -15.79 2.49
CA ILE A 244 2.04 -15.42 3.87
C ILE A 244 3.38 -16.07 4.22
N LYS A 245 4.33 -15.26 4.70
CA LYS A 245 5.61 -15.72 5.25
C LYS A 245 5.61 -15.71 6.77
N VAL A 246 6.38 -16.62 7.37
CA VAL A 246 6.61 -16.68 8.81
C VAL A 246 8.10 -16.51 9.08
N PHE A 247 8.40 -15.60 10.00
CA PHE A 247 9.74 -15.33 10.53
C PHE A 247 9.77 -15.78 11.99
N ARG A 248 10.73 -16.61 12.34
CA ARG A 248 10.95 -17.10 13.70
C ARG A 248 12.28 -16.63 14.23
N GLY A 249 12.27 -16.19 15.48
CA GLY A 249 13.44 -15.82 16.24
C GLY A 249 14.11 -14.52 15.77
N ILE A 250 15.03 -14.06 16.62
CA ILE A 250 15.91 -12.92 16.34
C ILE A 250 17.31 -13.31 16.79
N THR A 251 18.23 -13.39 15.83
CA THR A 251 19.64 -13.68 16.11
C THR A 251 20.34 -12.48 16.77
N PRO A 252 21.53 -12.65 17.39
CA PRO A 252 22.27 -11.52 17.96
C PRO A 252 22.64 -10.40 16.99
N ASP A 253 22.68 -10.69 15.68
CA ASP A 253 22.90 -9.71 14.61
C ASP A 253 21.59 -9.22 13.98
N HIS A 254 20.48 -9.37 14.70
CA HIS A 254 19.14 -8.88 14.38
C HIS A 254 18.59 -9.43 13.05
N LYS A 255 18.83 -10.72 12.79
CA LYS A 255 18.25 -11.44 11.63
C LYS A 255 17.24 -12.47 12.08
N PRO A 256 16.31 -12.92 11.22
CA PRO A 256 15.46 -14.06 11.54
C PRO A 256 16.31 -15.34 11.61
N GLU A 257 16.04 -16.19 12.59
CA GLU A 257 16.67 -17.53 12.67
C GLU A 257 16.13 -18.47 11.60
N GLN A 258 14.83 -18.38 11.31
CA GLN A 258 14.15 -19.18 10.31
C GLN A 258 13.12 -18.36 9.55
N VAL A 259 12.96 -18.64 8.25
CA VAL A 259 11.94 -18.04 7.39
C VAL A 259 11.29 -19.15 6.56
N GLN A 260 9.96 -19.20 6.56
CA GLN A 260 9.18 -20.17 5.77
C GLN A 260 7.99 -19.48 5.10
N VAL A 261 7.48 -20.07 4.03
CA VAL A 261 6.19 -19.71 3.43
C VAL A 261 5.11 -20.53 4.12
N PHE A 262 4.18 -19.87 4.80
CA PHE A 262 3.05 -20.49 5.50
C PHE A 262 1.96 -20.93 4.53
N ALA A 263 1.56 -20.05 3.61
CA ALA A 263 0.50 -20.29 2.64
C ALA A 263 0.78 -19.54 1.33
N THR A 264 0.24 -20.03 0.23
CA THR A 264 0.35 -19.45 -1.13
C THR A 264 -1.00 -19.49 -1.83
N GLY A 265 -1.10 -18.81 -2.99
CA GLY A 265 -2.29 -18.81 -3.83
C GLY A 265 -3.40 -17.90 -3.32
N LEU A 266 -3.04 -16.91 -2.52
CA LEU A 266 -3.93 -15.88 -1.97
C LEU A 266 -4.10 -14.72 -2.95
N ASN A 267 -5.26 -14.07 -2.92
CA ASN A 267 -5.55 -12.94 -3.80
C ASN A 267 -5.26 -11.60 -3.12
N THR A 268 -4.03 -11.11 -3.27
CA THR A 268 -3.65 -9.81 -2.70
C THR A 268 -3.83 -9.78 -1.16
N PRO A 269 -3.25 -10.75 -0.41
CA PRO A 269 -3.45 -10.87 1.04
C PRO A 269 -2.93 -9.62 1.76
N PHE A 270 -3.64 -9.23 2.82
CA PHE A 270 -3.21 -8.13 3.68
C PHE A 270 -3.39 -8.46 5.16
N GLY A 271 -4.63 -8.59 5.65
CA GLY A 271 -4.93 -8.81 7.06
C GLY A 271 -4.64 -10.24 7.52
N ILE A 272 -4.11 -10.38 8.73
CA ILE A 272 -3.80 -11.66 9.36
C ILE A 272 -4.31 -11.62 10.80
N ALA A 273 -5.01 -12.65 11.24
CA ALA A 273 -5.42 -12.79 12.64
C ALA A 273 -5.38 -14.24 13.11
N PHE A 274 -5.19 -14.45 14.41
CA PHE A 274 -5.17 -15.78 15.05
C PHE A 274 -6.46 -16.02 15.82
N TYR A 275 -7.04 -17.21 15.67
CA TYR A 275 -8.29 -17.56 16.35
C TYR A 275 -8.27 -18.97 16.96
N PRO A 276 -8.85 -19.17 18.16
CA PRO A 276 -9.32 -18.12 19.08
C PRO A 276 -8.19 -17.22 19.57
N PRO A 277 -8.49 -15.98 20.02
CA PRO A 277 -7.49 -15.14 20.68
C PRO A 277 -6.90 -15.84 21.91
N GLY A 278 -5.63 -15.58 22.19
CA GLY A 278 -4.92 -16.18 23.33
C GLY A 278 -3.81 -17.14 22.91
N PRO A 279 -3.29 -17.96 23.85
CA PRO A 279 -2.03 -18.68 23.64
C PRO A 279 -2.12 -19.91 22.74
N ASP A 280 -3.33 -20.42 22.45
CA ASP A 280 -3.55 -21.68 21.70
C ASP A 280 -4.54 -21.50 20.53
N PRO A 281 -4.21 -20.66 19.53
CA PRO A 281 -5.05 -20.51 18.34
C PRO A 281 -5.09 -21.80 17.52
N ARG A 282 -6.21 -22.02 16.87
CA ARG A 282 -6.47 -23.17 15.98
C ARG A 282 -6.54 -22.79 14.52
N TRP A 283 -6.57 -21.52 14.25
CA TRP A 283 -6.72 -20.97 12.91
C TRP A 283 -5.87 -19.72 12.72
N VAL A 284 -5.32 -19.58 11.51
CA VAL A 284 -4.84 -18.31 10.96
C VAL A 284 -5.88 -17.84 9.95
N TYR A 285 -6.47 -16.68 10.19
CA TYR A 285 -7.37 -16.02 9.26
C TYR A 285 -6.57 -15.06 8.40
N VAL A 286 -6.90 -15.01 7.13
CA VAL A 286 -6.33 -14.06 6.16
C VAL A 286 -7.48 -13.33 5.48
N ALA A 287 -7.42 -12.01 5.49
CA ALA A 287 -8.30 -11.18 4.69
C ALA A 287 -7.59 -10.84 3.38
N ASP A 288 -8.08 -11.44 2.31
CA ASP A 288 -7.71 -11.16 0.93
C ASP A 288 -8.50 -9.95 0.40
N MET A 289 -8.15 -9.50 -0.80
CA MET A 289 -8.87 -8.40 -1.45
C MET A 289 -10.38 -8.66 -1.58
N ASP A 290 -10.76 -9.91 -1.81
CA ASP A 290 -12.11 -10.32 -2.18
C ASP A 290 -12.75 -11.38 -1.27
N ALA A 291 -12.02 -11.85 -0.23
CA ALA A 291 -12.53 -12.90 0.66
C ALA A 291 -11.87 -12.87 2.03
N VAL A 292 -12.55 -13.49 3.00
CA VAL A 292 -11.94 -13.96 4.24
C VAL A 292 -11.77 -15.46 4.15
N VAL A 293 -10.53 -15.91 4.33
CA VAL A 293 -10.18 -17.33 4.38
C VAL A 293 -9.50 -17.67 5.71
N ARG A 294 -9.51 -18.95 6.12
CA ARG A 294 -8.75 -19.39 7.29
C ARG A 294 -8.03 -20.70 7.02
N PHE A 295 -6.90 -20.87 7.65
CA PHE A 295 -6.06 -22.07 7.58
C PHE A 295 -6.02 -22.77 8.92
N PRO A 296 -6.05 -24.14 8.95
CA PRO A 296 -5.76 -24.89 10.17
C PRO A 296 -4.36 -24.52 10.70
N TYR A 297 -4.25 -24.32 12.01
CA TYR A 297 -3.03 -23.83 12.64
C TYR A 297 -2.89 -24.39 14.05
N HIS A 298 -1.68 -24.78 14.43
CA HIS A 298 -1.27 -24.95 15.82
C HIS A 298 -0.17 -23.96 16.13
N ASN A 299 -0.18 -23.44 17.35
CA ASN A 299 0.78 -22.41 17.73
C ASN A 299 2.23 -22.91 17.56
N GLY A 300 2.95 -22.30 16.60
CA GLY A 300 4.29 -22.69 16.18
C GLY A 300 4.38 -23.39 14.82
N ASP A 301 3.29 -23.62 14.12
CA ASP A 301 3.34 -24.10 12.74
C ASP A 301 3.91 -23.00 11.83
N MET A 302 4.96 -23.32 11.09
CA MET A 302 5.57 -22.41 10.10
C MET A 302 5.06 -22.63 8.68
N THR A 303 4.25 -23.67 8.48
CA THR A 303 3.58 -24.00 7.22
C THR A 303 2.16 -24.43 7.53
N SER A 304 1.22 -24.08 6.66
CA SER A 304 -0.17 -24.51 6.81
C SER A 304 -0.28 -26.03 6.76
N THR A 305 -1.06 -26.62 7.65
CA THR A 305 -1.28 -28.07 7.73
C THR A 305 -2.41 -28.57 6.85
N GLY A 306 -3.14 -27.66 6.19
CA GLY A 306 -4.26 -28.00 5.31
C GLY A 306 -4.62 -26.85 4.35
N PRO A 307 -5.56 -27.11 3.43
CA PRO A 307 -6.04 -26.07 2.53
C PRO A 307 -6.82 -24.99 3.29
N PRO A 308 -6.98 -23.78 2.70
CA PRO A 308 -7.83 -22.76 3.28
C PRO A 308 -9.31 -23.16 3.27
N GLU A 309 -10.02 -22.77 4.30
CA GLU A 309 -11.47 -22.67 4.32
C GLU A 309 -11.90 -21.26 3.91
N HIS A 310 -12.79 -21.13 2.94
CA HIS A 310 -13.45 -19.89 2.58
C HIS A 310 -14.60 -19.62 3.56
N LEU A 311 -14.68 -18.38 4.08
CA LEU A 311 -15.69 -17.99 5.06
C LEU A 311 -16.75 -17.06 4.47
N ASP A 312 -16.33 -15.98 3.80
CA ASP A 312 -17.23 -15.01 3.18
C ASP A 312 -16.53 -14.24 2.07
N ASP A 313 -17.30 -13.76 1.09
CA ASP A 313 -16.84 -12.87 0.04
C ASP A 313 -16.82 -11.43 0.54
N LEU A 314 -15.76 -10.70 0.22
CA LEU A 314 -15.64 -9.27 0.49
C LEU A 314 -15.88 -8.45 -0.79
N PRO A 315 -16.38 -7.21 -0.70
CA PRO A 315 -16.50 -6.34 -1.86
C PRO A 315 -15.16 -6.21 -2.58
N SER A 316 -15.09 -6.69 -3.83
CA SER A 316 -13.86 -6.73 -4.65
C SER A 316 -13.79 -5.58 -5.64
N GLY A 317 -12.61 -5.37 -6.23
CA GLY A 317 -12.37 -4.28 -7.18
C GLY A 317 -12.15 -2.92 -6.49
N GLY A 318 -12.08 -1.86 -7.30
CA GLY A 318 -11.82 -0.50 -6.82
C GLY A 318 -10.36 -0.23 -6.47
N HIS A 319 -10.13 0.95 -5.89
CA HIS A 319 -8.77 1.45 -5.59
C HIS A 319 -8.24 0.93 -4.27
N HIS A 320 -9.08 0.74 -3.26
CA HIS A 320 -8.68 0.29 -1.93
C HIS A 320 -8.81 -1.22 -1.82
N ARG A 321 -7.66 -1.90 -1.77
CA ARG A 321 -7.55 -3.37 -1.83
C ARG A 321 -7.14 -4.00 -0.51
N SER A 322 -6.64 -3.22 0.44
CA SER A 322 -6.25 -3.71 1.76
C SER A 322 -7.50 -4.04 2.59
N ARG A 323 -7.43 -5.16 3.31
CA ARG A 323 -8.46 -5.63 4.25
C ARG A 323 -7.74 -6.07 5.50
N ASP A 324 -7.78 -5.32 6.60
CA ASP A 324 -7.28 -5.83 7.87
C ASP A 324 -8.38 -6.60 8.61
N ILE A 325 -7.98 -7.53 9.46
CA ILE A 325 -8.86 -8.42 10.19
C ILE A 325 -8.42 -8.53 11.65
N GLN A 326 -9.38 -8.45 12.59
CA GLN A 326 -9.14 -8.60 14.01
C GLN A 326 -10.29 -9.33 14.69
N PHE A 327 -10.00 -9.99 15.81
CA PHE A 327 -11.03 -10.54 16.70
C PHE A 327 -11.18 -9.68 17.93
N SER A 328 -12.42 -9.57 18.44
CA SER A 328 -12.65 -9.00 19.77
C SER A 328 -11.82 -9.75 20.82
N PRO A 329 -11.37 -9.10 21.90
CA PRO A 329 -10.57 -9.76 22.94
C PRO A 329 -11.22 -11.00 23.54
N ASP A 330 -12.56 -11.06 23.60
CA ASP A 330 -13.33 -12.22 24.07
C ASP A 330 -13.56 -13.30 22.99
N GLY A 331 -13.07 -13.07 21.77
CA GLY A 331 -13.16 -13.98 20.63
C GLY A 331 -14.56 -14.18 20.05
N LYS A 332 -15.55 -13.38 20.45
CA LYS A 332 -16.94 -13.57 19.98
C LYS A 332 -17.23 -12.93 18.64
N LYS A 333 -16.45 -11.91 18.26
CA LYS A 333 -16.64 -11.14 17.03
C LYS A 333 -15.36 -11.03 16.22
N MET A 334 -15.55 -10.98 14.92
CA MET A 334 -14.52 -10.72 13.91
C MET A 334 -14.82 -9.38 13.24
N TYR A 335 -13.81 -8.55 13.07
CA TYR A 335 -13.91 -7.24 12.42
C TYR A 335 -13.03 -7.21 11.19
N VAL A 336 -13.59 -6.70 10.08
CA VAL A 336 -12.89 -6.57 8.81
C VAL A 336 -13.03 -5.14 8.31
N SER A 337 -11.92 -4.48 8.01
CA SER A 337 -11.93 -3.16 7.39
C SER A 337 -12.07 -3.26 5.87
N VAL A 338 -12.96 -2.48 5.28
CA VAL A 338 -13.19 -2.45 3.84
C VAL A 338 -13.18 -1.00 3.34
N GLY A 339 -12.14 -0.62 2.60
CA GLY A 339 -12.04 0.73 2.03
C GLY A 339 -13.04 0.97 0.89
N SER A 340 -13.30 2.24 0.59
CA SER A 340 -14.19 2.66 -0.51
C SER A 340 -13.72 2.12 -1.85
N GLN A 341 -14.63 2.03 -2.81
CA GLN A 341 -14.27 1.66 -4.18
C GLN A 341 -13.49 2.77 -4.87
N GLU A 342 -13.97 4.00 -4.73
CA GLU A 342 -13.45 5.19 -5.39
C GLU A 342 -12.95 6.24 -4.37
N ASN A 343 -12.35 7.31 -4.90
CA ASN A 343 -11.93 8.45 -4.08
C ASN A 343 -13.10 9.07 -3.31
N VAL A 344 -14.17 9.40 -4.02
CA VAL A 344 -15.47 9.83 -3.49
C VAL A 344 -16.59 9.34 -4.41
N ASN A 345 -17.54 8.65 -3.83
CA ASN A 345 -18.68 8.09 -4.57
C ASN A 345 -19.83 7.80 -3.58
N ASP A 346 -21.07 7.97 -4.02
CA ASP A 346 -22.28 7.64 -3.25
C ASP A 346 -23.21 6.65 -3.99
N GLY A 347 -22.62 5.87 -4.92
CA GLY A 347 -23.32 4.86 -5.69
C GLY A 347 -23.52 3.51 -4.96
N PRO A 348 -24.34 2.62 -5.50
CA PRO A 348 -24.65 1.32 -4.90
C PRO A 348 -23.43 0.38 -4.82
N GLU A 349 -22.38 0.62 -5.58
CA GLU A 349 -21.12 -0.12 -5.57
C GLU A 349 -20.31 0.09 -4.28
N GLU A 350 -20.69 1.09 -3.47
CA GLU A 350 -20.09 1.34 -2.15
C GLU A 350 -20.79 0.56 -1.02
N LEU A 351 -21.70 -0.35 -1.34
CA LEU A 351 -22.33 -1.20 -0.33
C LEU A 351 -21.27 -2.04 0.41
N HIS A 352 -21.28 -1.97 1.76
CA HIS A 352 -20.28 -2.60 2.63
C HIS A 352 -18.84 -2.15 2.36
N ARG A 353 -18.66 -0.90 1.89
CA ARG A 353 -17.39 -0.24 1.70
C ARG A 353 -17.32 1.08 2.48
N ALA A 354 -16.11 1.57 2.68
CA ALA A 354 -15.84 2.67 3.61
C ALA A 354 -16.40 2.38 5.01
N ASP A 355 -16.34 1.11 5.39
CA ASP A 355 -16.95 0.53 6.58
C ASP A 355 -15.95 -0.32 7.36
N ILE A 356 -16.21 -0.48 8.64
CA ILE A 356 -15.74 -1.62 9.42
C ILE A 356 -16.90 -2.59 9.57
N LEU A 357 -16.72 -3.80 9.06
CA LEU A 357 -17.70 -4.87 9.08
C LEU A 357 -17.47 -5.76 10.31
N GLU A 358 -18.56 -6.18 10.95
CA GLU A 358 -18.55 -7.15 12.05
C GLU A 358 -19.19 -8.44 11.61
N TYR A 359 -18.58 -9.55 12.02
CA TYR A 359 -19.04 -10.93 11.78
C TYR A 359 -18.98 -11.76 13.06
N ASN A 360 -19.62 -12.91 13.06
CA ASN A 360 -19.24 -14.01 13.92
C ASN A 360 -17.92 -14.64 13.42
N PRO A 361 -17.15 -15.34 14.27
CA PRO A 361 -15.87 -15.94 13.86
C PRO A 361 -15.97 -16.97 12.73
N ASP A 362 -17.16 -17.53 12.49
CA ASP A 362 -17.42 -18.47 11.39
C ASP A 362 -17.77 -17.80 10.05
N GLY A 363 -17.71 -16.46 9.98
CA GLY A 363 -18.07 -15.68 8.80
C GLY A 363 -19.54 -15.31 8.70
N SER A 364 -20.41 -15.83 9.58
CA SER A 364 -21.82 -15.51 9.58
C SER A 364 -22.14 -14.18 10.28
N GLY A 365 -23.36 -13.67 10.14
CA GLY A 365 -23.87 -12.55 10.93
C GLY A 365 -23.31 -11.17 10.56
N LEU A 366 -22.93 -10.97 9.28
CA LEU A 366 -22.47 -9.69 8.75
C LEU A 366 -23.37 -8.53 9.17
N ARG A 367 -22.76 -7.48 9.74
CA ARG A 367 -23.35 -6.16 9.91
C ARG A 367 -22.29 -5.07 9.76
N VAL A 368 -22.72 -3.86 9.45
CA VAL A 368 -21.85 -2.68 9.49
C VAL A 368 -21.68 -2.27 10.96
N TYR A 369 -20.44 -2.29 11.46
CA TYR A 369 -20.10 -1.86 12.81
C TYR A 369 -19.94 -0.34 12.89
N ALA A 370 -19.20 0.27 11.92
CA ALA A 370 -19.05 1.71 11.78
C ALA A 370 -18.93 2.05 10.30
N SER A 371 -19.35 3.26 9.91
CA SER A 371 -19.45 3.67 8.51
C SER A 371 -18.86 5.03 8.21
N GLY A 372 -18.69 5.33 6.92
CA GLY A 372 -18.12 6.60 6.47
C GLY A 372 -16.63 6.75 6.77
N ILE A 373 -15.94 5.65 6.95
CA ILE A 373 -14.49 5.56 7.18
C ILE A 373 -13.85 5.23 5.83
N ARG A 374 -13.43 6.25 5.07
CA ARG A 374 -13.06 6.10 3.66
C ARG A 374 -12.18 4.89 3.37
N ASN A 375 -11.05 4.75 4.06
CA ASN A 375 -10.13 3.63 3.89
C ASN A 375 -9.40 3.35 5.20
N ALA A 376 -10.03 2.63 6.11
CA ALA A 376 -9.38 2.07 7.26
C ALA A 376 -8.43 0.95 6.80
N VAL A 377 -7.14 1.10 6.98
CA VAL A 377 -6.14 0.13 6.52
C VAL A 377 -5.61 -0.72 7.67
N GLY A 378 -5.34 -0.13 8.82
CA GLY A 378 -4.95 -0.83 10.02
C GLY A 378 -6.05 -0.80 11.08
N ILE A 379 -6.37 -1.94 11.68
CA ILE A 379 -7.26 -2.01 12.84
C ILE A 379 -6.59 -2.79 13.98
N ALA A 380 -6.77 -2.33 15.20
CA ALA A 380 -6.24 -2.99 16.38
C ALA A 380 -7.13 -2.75 17.61
N PHE A 381 -7.19 -3.72 18.52
CA PHE A 381 -7.82 -3.54 19.82
C PHE A 381 -6.83 -2.98 20.83
N HIS A 382 -7.23 -1.93 21.56
CA HIS A 382 -6.45 -1.41 22.68
C HIS A 382 -6.34 -2.49 23.77
N PRO A 383 -5.11 -2.84 24.21
CA PRO A 383 -4.89 -4.01 25.05
C PRO A 383 -5.55 -3.93 26.44
N LYS A 384 -5.79 -2.72 26.96
CA LYS A 384 -6.37 -2.51 28.29
C LYS A 384 -7.83 -2.14 28.27
N THR A 385 -8.27 -1.28 27.31
CA THR A 385 -9.68 -0.83 27.25
C THR A 385 -10.55 -1.77 26.43
N GLY A 386 -9.96 -2.54 25.50
CA GLY A 386 -10.68 -3.40 24.57
C GLY A 386 -11.43 -2.62 23.48
N GLU A 387 -11.16 -1.34 23.30
CA GLU A 387 -11.71 -0.50 22.24
C GLU A 387 -11.03 -0.80 20.91
N LEU A 388 -11.80 -0.84 19.84
CA LEU A 388 -11.28 -0.97 18.48
C LEU A 388 -10.78 0.38 17.99
N TRP A 389 -9.56 0.41 17.44
CA TRP A 389 -8.96 1.58 16.84
C TRP A 389 -8.66 1.33 15.36
N CYS A 390 -8.60 2.41 14.56
CA CYS A 390 -8.19 2.32 13.16
C CYS A 390 -7.32 3.50 12.73
N SER A 391 -6.46 3.24 11.72
CA SER A 391 -5.74 4.23 10.93
C SER A 391 -6.41 4.38 9.57
N VAL A 392 -6.57 5.61 9.09
CA VAL A 392 -7.45 5.91 7.95
C VAL A 392 -6.80 6.85 6.96
N ASN A 393 -6.90 6.48 5.67
CA ASN A 393 -6.57 7.37 4.57
C ASN A 393 -7.83 8.10 4.09
N GLU A 394 -7.79 9.41 4.08
CA GLU A 394 -8.88 10.25 3.64
C GLU A 394 -8.82 10.58 2.14
N ARG A 395 -9.82 11.32 1.67
CA ARG A 395 -10.06 11.64 0.26
C ARG A 395 -9.11 12.67 -0.32
N ASP A 396 -8.93 12.59 -1.63
CA ASP A 396 -8.07 13.47 -2.41
C ASP A 396 -8.86 14.54 -3.17
N GLY A 397 -8.13 15.54 -3.70
CA GLY A 397 -8.67 16.48 -4.66
C GLY A 397 -9.31 17.73 -4.08
N LEU A 398 -9.11 18.02 -2.79
CA LEU A 398 -9.55 19.27 -2.14
C LEU A 398 -8.40 20.23 -1.82
N GLY A 399 -7.18 19.87 -2.22
CA GLY A 399 -5.95 20.66 -2.00
C GLY A 399 -4.87 19.87 -1.28
N ASN A 400 -3.65 20.42 -1.20
CA ASN A 400 -2.51 19.77 -0.58
C ASN A 400 -2.68 19.50 0.93
N ASN A 401 -3.46 20.34 1.62
CA ASN A 401 -3.64 20.26 3.08
C ASN A 401 -5.08 19.89 3.47
N LEU A 402 -5.83 19.19 2.57
CA LEU A 402 -7.20 18.73 2.83
C LEU A 402 -7.53 17.50 1.97
N VAL A 403 -8.09 16.42 2.49
CA VAL A 403 -8.56 16.17 3.86
C VAL A 403 -7.46 15.42 4.61
N PRO A 404 -7.24 15.71 5.90
CA PRO A 404 -6.27 15.00 6.72
C PRO A 404 -6.59 13.51 6.87
N ASP A 405 -5.55 12.69 6.93
CA ASP A 405 -5.63 11.33 7.42
C ASP A 405 -5.82 11.33 8.94
N TYR A 406 -6.15 10.21 9.56
CA TYR A 406 -6.39 10.18 10.99
C TYR A 406 -6.23 8.81 11.64
N ILE A 407 -6.08 8.80 12.96
CA ILE A 407 -6.18 7.64 13.83
C ILE A 407 -7.30 7.89 14.85
N THR A 408 -8.16 6.90 15.08
CA THR A 408 -9.29 7.06 15.99
C THR A 408 -9.74 5.75 16.61
N HIS A 409 -10.31 5.82 17.82
CA HIS A 409 -11.14 4.72 18.32
C HIS A 409 -12.45 4.64 17.53
N VAL A 410 -12.90 3.42 17.27
CA VAL A 410 -14.08 3.17 16.43
C VAL A 410 -15.31 2.94 17.30
N GLN A 411 -16.27 3.84 17.21
CA GLN A 411 -17.53 3.73 17.96
C GLN A 411 -18.54 2.87 17.21
N GLU A 412 -19.20 1.95 17.91
CA GLU A 412 -20.27 1.15 17.33
C GLU A 412 -21.42 2.04 16.84
N GLY A 413 -21.84 1.85 15.58
CA GLY A 413 -22.82 2.70 14.90
C GLY A 413 -22.29 4.09 14.53
N GLY A 414 -21.00 4.36 14.73
CA GLY A 414 -20.35 5.63 14.41
C GLY A 414 -20.33 5.92 12.91
N PHE A 415 -20.46 7.22 12.57
CA PHE A 415 -20.34 7.72 11.19
C PHE A 415 -19.24 8.76 11.11
N TYR A 416 -18.24 8.53 10.25
CA TYR A 416 -17.04 9.36 10.13
C TYR A 416 -17.07 10.30 8.91
N GLY A 417 -18.15 10.30 8.13
CA GLY A 417 -18.48 11.36 7.18
C GLY A 417 -18.38 10.98 5.71
N TRP A 418 -17.48 10.12 5.29
CA TRP A 418 -17.33 9.77 3.87
C TRP A 418 -18.62 9.20 3.27
N PRO A 419 -19.00 9.55 2.05
CA PRO A 419 -18.34 10.49 1.13
C PRO A 419 -18.78 11.95 1.28
N TRP A 420 -19.88 12.22 2.00
CA TRP A 420 -20.59 13.51 1.97
C TRP A 420 -19.98 14.57 2.90
N TRP A 421 -19.39 14.11 3.99
CA TRP A 421 -18.90 14.94 5.10
C TRP A 421 -17.49 14.49 5.51
N TYR A 422 -16.78 15.31 6.31
CA TYR A 422 -15.50 14.98 6.93
C TYR A 422 -15.28 15.79 8.21
N MET A 423 -14.41 15.33 9.06
CA MET A 423 -13.86 16.03 10.24
C MET A 423 -14.89 16.83 11.04
N GLY A 424 -15.90 16.15 11.62
CA GLY A 424 -16.89 16.78 12.49
C GLY A 424 -17.92 17.65 11.78
N GLY A 425 -18.30 17.33 10.54
CA GLY A 425 -19.42 17.94 9.84
C GLY A 425 -19.07 19.03 8.83
N HIS A 426 -17.84 19.05 8.31
CA HIS A 426 -17.48 19.79 7.11
C HIS A 426 -18.06 19.09 5.88
N GLN A 427 -18.78 19.82 5.03
CA GLN A 427 -19.35 19.21 3.83
C GLN A 427 -18.32 19.17 2.71
N ASP A 428 -18.21 18.01 2.05
CA ASP A 428 -17.46 17.92 0.80
C ASP A 428 -18.17 18.72 -0.29
N PRO A 429 -17.54 19.72 -0.91
CA PRO A 429 -18.20 20.61 -1.86
C PRO A 429 -18.71 19.88 -3.12
N ARG A 430 -18.14 18.69 -3.43
CA ARG A 430 -18.60 17.84 -4.54
C ARG A 430 -19.97 17.23 -4.27
N PHE A 431 -20.38 17.19 -3.02
CA PHE A 431 -21.68 16.69 -2.55
C PHE A 431 -22.52 17.78 -1.87
N ALA A 432 -22.33 19.06 -2.27
CA ALA A 432 -23.06 20.17 -1.69
C ALA A 432 -24.57 19.93 -1.64
N GLY A 433 -25.16 20.08 -0.46
CA GLY A 433 -26.60 19.87 -0.20
C GLY A 433 -27.05 18.42 -0.07
N LYS A 434 -26.18 17.43 -0.28
CA LYS A 434 -26.52 16.02 -0.06
C LYS A 434 -26.40 15.65 1.42
N ARG A 435 -27.28 14.77 1.87
CA ARG A 435 -27.31 14.18 3.22
C ARG A 435 -27.14 15.18 4.37
N PRO A 436 -27.93 16.27 4.41
CA PRO A 436 -27.88 17.24 5.53
C PRO A 436 -28.27 16.58 6.88
N ASP A 437 -29.01 15.48 6.84
CA ASP A 437 -29.43 14.67 7.98
C ASP A 437 -28.26 14.01 8.72
N LEU A 438 -27.08 13.93 8.09
CA LEU A 438 -25.87 13.31 8.65
C LEU A 438 -24.90 14.33 9.26
N LYS A 439 -25.03 15.62 8.98
CA LYS A 439 -24.07 16.66 9.41
C LYS A 439 -23.68 16.55 10.88
N ASP A 440 -24.66 16.50 11.75
CA ASP A 440 -24.46 16.51 13.20
C ASP A 440 -24.17 15.09 13.78
N LYS A 441 -24.04 14.09 12.90
CA LYS A 441 -23.69 12.71 13.26
C LYS A 441 -22.23 12.38 12.94
N VAL A 442 -21.54 13.26 12.23
CA VAL A 442 -20.15 13.04 11.84
C VAL A 442 -19.24 13.13 13.05
N LEU A 443 -18.58 12.05 13.37
CA LEU A 443 -17.59 12.01 14.44
C LEU A 443 -16.31 12.74 14.03
N THR A 444 -15.71 13.41 14.99
CA THR A 444 -14.34 13.96 14.85
C THR A 444 -13.36 12.90 15.30
N PRO A 445 -12.35 12.55 14.51
CA PRO A 445 -11.31 11.61 14.92
C PRO A 445 -10.50 12.09 16.13
N ASP A 446 -9.91 11.14 16.88
CA ASP A 446 -9.10 11.44 18.06
C ASP A 446 -7.78 12.14 17.71
N VAL A 447 -7.12 11.71 16.64
CA VAL A 447 -5.83 12.24 16.18
C VAL A 447 -5.89 12.53 14.70
N ILE A 448 -5.79 13.80 14.35
CA ILE A 448 -5.74 14.28 12.98
C ILE A 448 -4.27 14.30 12.55
N LEU A 449 -3.95 13.62 11.44
CA LEU A 449 -2.60 13.50 10.89
C LEU A 449 -2.35 14.50 9.77
N GLN A 450 -1.15 14.50 9.19
CA GLN A 450 -0.92 15.26 7.96
C GLN A 450 -1.81 14.72 6.84
N PRO A 451 -2.37 15.60 6.01
CA PRO A 451 -3.13 15.19 4.83
C PRO A 451 -2.30 14.33 3.89
N HIS A 452 -2.91 13.28 3.37
CA HIS A 452 -2.34 12.43 2.34
C HIS A 452 -1.11 11.60 2.75
N ASN A 453 -0.83 11.46 4.04
CA ASN A 453 0.29 10.63 4.52
C ASN A 453 0.09 9.13 4.25
N ALA A 454 -1.14 8.72 3.96
CA ALA A 454 -1.51 7.33 3.71
C ALA A 454 -1.18 6.42 4.92
N SER A 455 -1.81 6.69 6.07
CA SER A 455 -1.66 5.91 7.29
C SER A 455 -2.15 4.48 7.09
N LEU A 456 -1.30 3.48 7.33
CA LEU A 456 -1.56 2.07 7.04
C LEU A 456 -1.68 1.24 8.32
N GLN A 457 -0.86 0.18 8.49
CA GLN A 457 -0.96 -0.65 9.69
C GLN A 457 -0.57 0.15 10.95
N MET A 458 -1.34 -0.06 12.00
CA MET A 458 -1.05 0.42 13.35
C MET A 458 -0.94 -0.75 14.35
N THR A 459 -0.22 -0.54 15.44
CA THR A 459 -0.13 -1.47 16.56
C THR A 459 0.02 -0.72 17.88
N PHE A 460 -0.47 -1.31 18.96
CA PHE A 460 -0.17 -0.83 20.32
C PHE A 460 1.16 -1.42 20.78
N TYR A 461 1.96 -0.62 21.47
CA TYR A 461 3.24 -1.09 21.99
C TYR A 461 3.06 -1.81 23.34
N GLU A 462 3.07 -3.13 23.30
CA GLU A 462 3.02 -4.00 24.48
C GLU A 462 4.40 -4.60 24.83
N GLY A 463 5.46 -4.11 24.18
CA GLY A 463 6.83 -4.54 24.44
C GLY A 463 7.35 -4.06 25.79
N LYS A 464 8.50 -4.61 26.19
CA LYS A 464 9.19 -4.22 27.44
C LYS A 464 10.59 -3.66 27.20
N GLN A 465 10.96 -3.47 25.92
CA GLN A 465 12.29 -3.02 25.55
C GLN A 465 12.38 -1.49 25.52
N PHE A 466 11.33 -0.82 25.02
CA PHE A 466 11.29 0.64 24.97
C PHE A 466 11.04 1.24 26.36
N PRO A 467 11.40 2.51 26.58
CA PRO A 467 11.11 3.21 27.82
C PRO A 467 9.63 3.15 28.21
N ALA A 468 9.35 3.24 29.51
CA ALA A 468 8.00 3.08 30.05
C ALA A 468 6.98 4.09 29.46
N GLU A 469 7.44 5.24 29.01
CA GLU A 469 6.62 6.28 28.37
C GLU A 469 6.05 5.88 26.99
N TYR A 470 6.56 4.80 26.40
CA TYR A 470 6.05 4.24 25.12
C TYR A 470 5.00 3.15 25.33
N GLN A 471 4.77 2.75 26.60
CA GLN A 471 3.88 1.64 26.90
C GLN A 471 2.44 1.97 26.55
N ASP A 472 1.80 1.08 25.79
CA ASP A 472 0.45 1.17 25.25
C ASP A 472 0.24 2.24 24.16
N ASP A 473 1.26 3.02 23.81
CA ASP A 473 1.17 3.98 22.70
C ASP A 473 0.96 3.29 21.36
N ILE A 474 0.36 4.01 20.42
CA ILE A 474 0.17 3.52 19.05
C ILE A 474 1.42 3.84 18.23
N PHE A 475 1.90 2.86 17.48
CA PHE A 475 2.78 3.07 16.33
C PHE A 475 2.02 2.83 15.05
N ALA A 476 2.13 3.74 14.08
CA ALA A 476 1.48 3.62 12.78
C ALA A 476 2.47 3.91 11.65
N ALA A 477 2.37 3.16 10.56
CA ALA A 477 3.17 3.37 9.37
C ALA A 477 2.47 4.34 8.42
N GLU A 478 3.17 5.42 8.07
CA GLU A 478 2.75 6.40 7.08
C GLU A 478 3.45 6.08 5.76
N HIS A 479 2.67 5.64 4.76
CA HIS A 479 3.21 5.17 3.48
C HIS A 479 3.75 6.29 2.60
N GLY A 480 3.29 7.51 2.87
CA GLY A 480 3.70 8.74 2.21
C GLY A 480 2.80 9.18 1.07
N SER A 481 2.79 10.48 0.86
CA SER A 481 1.89 11.15 -0.08
C SER A 481 2.30 10.94 -1.55
N TRP A 482 1.31 10.75 -2.42
CA TRP A 482 1.49 10.76 -3.87
C TRP A 482 0.81 11.99 -4.53
N ASN A 483 -0.01 12.71 -3.78
CA ASN A 483 -0.88 13.80 -4.22
C ASN A 483 -0.66 15.08 -3.40
N ARG A 484 0.55 15.26 -2.88
CA ARG A 484 0.99 16.42 -2.13
C ARG A 484 2.39 16.86 -2.58
N SER A 485 2.64 18.17 -2.61
CA SER A 485 3.95 18.75 -2.92
C SER A 485 4.17 20.02 -2.08
N PRO A 486 5.26 20.12 -1.30
CA PRO A 486 6.22 19.03 -1.05
C PRO A 486 5.56 17.83 -0.38
N ARG A 487 6.09 16.61 -0.64
CA ARG A 487 5.57 15.35 -0.08
C ARG A 487 5.65 15.31 1.44
N ALA A 488 4.82 14.50 2.07
CA ALA A 488 4.81 14.26 3.51
C ALA A 488 4.61 12.79 3.83
N GLY A 489 4.90 12.41 5.07
CA GLY A 489 4.91 11.02 5.50
C GLY A 489 6.14 10.28 4.96
N TYR A 490 6.05 8.98 4.70
CA TYR A 490 7.17 8.07 4.53
C TYR A 490 7.91 7.87 5.84
N GLU A 491 7.17 7.55 6.88
CA GLU A 491 7.68 7.45 8.24
C GLU A 491 6.87 6.45 9.08
N VAL A 492 7.31 6.19 10.28
CA VAL A 492 6.46 5.63 11.33
C VAL A 492 6.25 6.72 12.37
N ILE A 493 5.01 6.92 12.75
CA ILE A 493 4.63 7.85 13.81
C ILE A 493 4.33 7.11 15.11
N ARG A 494 4.45 7.82 16.23
CA ARG A 494 3.96 7.43 17.56
C ARG A 494 2.79 8.32 17.94
N VAL A 495 1.70 7.73 18.43
CA VAL A 495 0.60 8.46 19.07
C VAL A 495 0.65 8.17 20.56
N PRO A 496 1.04 9.14 21.40
CA PRO A 496 1.04 8.97 22.84
C PRO A 496 -0.37 8.80 23.38
N LEU A 497 -0.58 7.78 24.20
CA LEU A 497 -1.84 7.56 24.91
C LEU A 497 -1.65 7.88 26.39
N HIS A 498 -2.56 8.68 26.92
CA HIS A 498 -2.58 9.01 28.35
C HIS A 498 -3.27 7.93 29.17
N GLN A 499 -3.23 8.08 30.50
CA GLN A 499 -3.96 7.20 31.42
C GLN A 499 -5.43 7.04 30.98
N ALA A 500 -5.90 5.80 30.92
CA ALA A 500 -7.20 5.37 30.42
C ALA A 500 -7.31 5.18 28.89
N GLY A 501 -6.20 5.21 28.13
CA GLY A 501 -6.19 4.85 26.72
C GLY A 501 -6.73 5.94 25.77
N HIS A 502 -6.76 7.21 26.19
CA HIS A 502 -7.20 8.33 25.36
C HIS A 502 -6.00 9.05 24.71
N ALA A 503 -6.13 9.39 23.42
CA ALA A 503 -5.17 10.23 22.73
C ALA A 503 -5.38 11.72 23.08
N SER A 504 -4.27 12.49 23.10
CA SER A 504 -4.30 13.95 23.30
C SER A 504 -4.62 14.74 22.03
N GLY A 505 -4.68 14.06 20.88
CA GLY A 505 -4.71 14.67 19.55
C GLY A 505 -3.30 14.99 19.03
N GLU A 506 -2.26 14.57 19.72
CA GLU A 506 -0.87 14.72 19.31
C GLU A 506 -0.32 13.43 18.73
N TYR A 507 0.65 13.55 17.82
CA TYR A 507 1.49 12.45 17.36
C TYR A 507 2.93 12.93 17.21
N GLU A 508 3.88 12.00 17.16
CA GLU A 508 5.32 12.24 17.11
C GLU A 508 5.93 11.49 15.91
N ASP A 509 6.81 12.15 15.14
CA ASP A 509 7.65 11.49 14.15
C ASP A 509 8.59 10.51 14.88
N PHE A 510 8.52 9.22 14.56
CA PHE A 510 9.32 8.21 15.25
C PHE A 510 10.43 7.63 14.38
N LEU A 511 10.12 7.16 13.16
CA LEU A 511 11.10 6.59 12.26
C LEU A 511 11.01 7.27 10.90
N THR A 512 12.00 8.10 10.56
CA THR A 512 12.00 8.95 9.37
C THR A 512 13.18 8.68 8.45
N GLY A 513 13.34 9.45 7.36
CA GLY A 513 14.52 9.44 6.51
C GLY A 513 14.43 8.58 5.26
N PHE A 514 13.24 8.19 4.84
CA PHE A 514 12.99 7.37 3.65
C PHE A 514 12.90 8.19 2.35
N VAL A 515 12.84 9.51 2.44
CA VAL A 515 12.72 10.43 1.30
C VAL A 515 14.10 10.93 0.88
N VAL A 516 14.38 10.92 -0.43
CA VAL A 516 15.60 11.51 -1.01
C VAL A 516 15.36 12.98 -1.35
N ASP A 517 14.27 13.25 -2.05
CA ASP A 517 13.83 14.57 -2.49
C ASP A 517 12.31 14.58 -2.77
N ASP A 518 11.78 15.72 -3.25
CA ASP A 518 10.34 15.83 -3.54
C ASP A 518 9.85 14.95 -4.71
N GLN A 519 10.72 14.16 -5.34
CA GLN A 519 10.36 13.23 -6.43
C GLN A 519 10.67 11.78 -6.10
N SER A 520 11.69 11.55 -5.25
CA SER A 520 12.31 10.24 -5.07
C SER A 520 12.26 9.80 -3.62
N VAL A 521 11.90 8.55 -3.41
CA VAL A 521 11.94 7.88 -2.11
C VAL A 521 12.64 6.52 -2.25
N TRP A 522 13.30 6.06 -1.20
CA TRP A 522 13.94 4.75 -1.19
C TRP A 522 13.26 3.74 -0.25
N GLY A 523 12.34 4.18 0.59
CA GLY A 523 11.55 3.35 1.48
C GLY A 523 10.12 3.89 1.63
N ARG A 524 9.20 2.98 1.94
CA ARG A 524 7.78 3.26 2.15
C ARG A 524 7.27 2.33 3.25
N PRO A 525 7.21 2.78 4.51
CA PRO A 525 6.67 1.99 5.62
C PRO A 525 5.22 1.56 5.39
N VAL A 526 4.90 0.31 5.74
CA VAL A 526 3.56 -0.25 5.57
C VAL A 526 3.04 -0.90 6.81
N GLY A 527 3.79 -1.86 7.35
CA GLY A 527 3.41 -2.68 8.50
C GLY A 527 4.27 -2.36 9.71
N VAL A 528 3.65 -2.40 10.88
CA VAL A 528 4.32 -2.26 12.17
C VAL A 528 3.85 -3.35 13.12
N THR A 529 4.78 -3.99 13.84
CA THR A 529 4.45 -4.97 14.87
C THR A 529 5.54 -5.06 15.93
N VAL A 530 5.16 -5.40 17.16
CA VAL A 530 6.11 -5.58 18.27
C VAL A 530 6.68 -7.00 18.22
N ALA A 531 7.99 -7.11 18.09
CA ALA A 531 8.71 -8.38 18.09
C ALA A 531 8.73 -9.04 19.48
N PRO A 532 9.10 -10.35 19.59
CA PRO A 532 9.13 -11.05 20.87
C PRO A 532 10.07 -10.45 21.91
N ASP A 533 11.18 -9.84 21.47
CA ASP A 533 12.17 -9.18 22.34
C ASP A 533 11.77 -7.75 22.75
N GLY A 534 10.62 -7.26 22.25
CA GLY A 534 10.10 -5.94 22.49
C GLY A 534 10.59 -4.86 21.52
N SER A 535 11.44 -5.20 20.53
CA SER A 535 11.76 -4.28 19.43
C SER A 535 10.54 -4.07 18.51
N LEU A 536 10.56 -3.02 17.70
CA LEU A 536 9.53 -2.75 16.69
C LEU A 536 10.04 -3.21 15.33
N LEU A 537 9.25 -4.02 14.62
CA LEU A 537 9.50 -4.38 13.22
C LEU A 537 8.66 -3.49 12.31
N VAL A 538 9.25 -3.01 11.23
CA VAL A 538 8.63 -2.14 10.23
C VAL A 538 8.84 -2.74 8.85
N SER A 539 7.78 -3.12 8.15
CA SER A 539 7.87 -3.55 6.75
C SER A 539 7.89 -2.34 5.81
N ASP A 540 8.64 -2.47 4.73
CA ASP A 540 8.89 -1.42 3.74
C ASP A 540 8.73 -2.02 2.35
N ASP A 541 7.67 -1.66 1.64
CA ASP A 541 7.33 -2.25 0.35
C ASP A 541 8.13 -1.68 -0.82
N ALA A 542 8.74 -0.51 -0.67
CA ALA A 542 9.61 0.08 -1.69
C ALA A 542 10.97 -0.60 -1.73
N SER A 543 11.58 -0.87 -0.59
CA SER A 543 12.88 -1.55 -0.50
C SER A 543 12.77 -3.08 -0.42
N GLY A 544 11.56 -3.63 -0.24
CA GLY A 544 11.37 -5.07 -0.02
C GLY A 544 12.04 -5.56 1.25
N SER A 545 11.96 -4.77 2.33
CA SER A 545 12.71 -5.00 3.57
C SER A 545 11.81 -5.02 4.80
N ILE A 546 12.35 -5.55 5.90
CA ILE A 546 11.85 -5.34 7.26
C ILE A 546 12.97 -4.68 8.07
N TRP A 547 12.67 -3.56 8.70
CA TRP A 547 13.52 -2.84 9.62
C TRP A 547 13.21 -3.25 11.06
N LEU A 548 14.23 -3.35 11.90
CA LEU A 548 14.10 -3.62 13.33
C LEU A 548 14.59 -2.39 14.09
N VAL A 549 13.72 -1.83 14.95
CA VAL A 549 14.03 -0.70 15.80
C VAL A 549 14.11 -1.18 17.24
N SER A 550 15.26 -1.04 17.86
CA SER A 550 15.53 -1.47 19.23
C SER A 550 15.97 -0.29 20.10
N TYR A 551 15.68 -0.34 21.41
CA TYR A 551 16.17 0.64 22.37
C TYR A 551 17.45 0.13 23.03
N THR A 552 18.52 0.92 23.01
CA THR A 552 19.85 0.51 23.41
C THR A 552 20.39 1.23 24.68
N GLN A 553 19.71 2.29 25.14
CA GLN A 553 20.07 2.93 26.41
C GLN A 553 19.53 2.08 27.56
N LYS A 554 20.45 1.75 28.50
CA LYS A 554 20.11 1.10 29.77
C LYS A 554 20.06 2.12 30.90
#